data_cc74d4694965390cb5104b13de0b7b33
#
_entry.id   cc74d4694965390cb5104b13de0b7b33
#
_cell.length_a   1.000
_cell.length_b   1.000
_cell.length_c   1.000
_cell.angle_alpha   90.00
_cell.angle_beta   90.00
_cell.angle_gamma   90.00
#
_symmetry.space_group_name_H-M   'P 1'
#
loop_
_entity.id
_entity.type
_entity.pdbx_description
1 polymer ?
#
loop_
_entity_poly.entity_id
_entity_poly.type
_entity_poly.pdbx_seq_one_letter_code
_entity_poly.pdbx_strand_id
1 'polypeptide(L)'
;MPDVLLDVENHTYFQQLMMYRRKEIESLDQAYIPEPFESSTPFQWRINAKLQDEEAELLFEENLEPEERIRQVRAYIRLCTALIMRFADPADPLIVEGLKTLGAPLTLYCVTNPEGMTETWWNGGEPSEEIADVLRAAGASYTPGQHSMSYEDFTRGIAKKRRRWQGRQRFEPRRECAMAVSCDIWLVTPVDDFWPNHLQDLGDETPYGLWGKGDPAKLRILTEYFQKCVAVVGSRDASVYGADATSYLVHELAQKSHIIISGGAYGIDVAAHRAALAAGNSAVPTIALMAGGLDHFYPVQNSEILHRIVEEGLILSEVSIGNTPTRWRFLERNRLIAALSHDIVVVEARWRSGALNTARHGLEIGRELWAVPGNINSPNSVGCHRLIRDGHAHILSEIQDILEAREGFDALQEEKQSHDHEQSTILDTMSEAQGRLWDMMSPRTYRSAEELAGHIGLPLRGTMVELSQLAQQGLAETDGFGWRKIRQAARSAS
;
A
#
# COMPACT_ATOMS: atom_id res chain seq x y z
N MET A 1 -44.08 1.04 -11.26
CA MET A 1 -43.20 1.97 -10.52
C MET A 1 -42.58 2.86 -11.55
N PRO A 2 -42.73 4.17 -11.50
CA PRO A 2 -42.16 5.03 -12.52
C PRO A 2 -40.66 4.96 -12.46
N ASP A 3 -40.04 4.83 -13.61
CA ASP A 3 -38.62 4.93 -13.87
C ASP A 3 -38.12 6.27 -13.35
N VAL A 4 -37.48 6.27 -12.16
CA VAL A 4 -36.63 7.38 -11.75
C VAL A 4 -35.32 7.21 -12.52
N LEU A 5 -35.41 7.34 -13.81
CA LEU A 5 -34.29 7.68 -14.66
C LEU A 5 -33.82 9.05 -14.17
N LEU A 6 -32.59 9.19 -13.91
CA LEU A 6 -31.92 10.48 -13.90
C LEU A 6 -32.19 11.10 -15.28
N ASP A 7 -33.28 11.83 -15.34
CA ASP A 7 -33.60 12.64 -16.47
C ASP A 7 -32.65 13.84 -16.40
N VAL A 8 -31.55 13.71 -17.12
CA VAL A 8 -30.49 14.74 -17.15
C VAL A 8 -31.05 16.06 -17.74
N GLU A 9 -32.21 15.99 -18.42
CA GLU A 9 -32.93 17.18 -18.85
C GLU A 9 -33.59 17.95 -17.69
N ASN A 10 -33.73 17.32 -16.50
CA ASN A 10 -34.45 17.92 -15.36
C ASN A 10 -33.63 18.12 -14.09
N HIS A 11 -32.30 18.05 -14.10
CA HIS A 11 -31.44 18.32 -12.93
C HIS A 11 -31.70 17.44 -11.70
N THR A 12 -32.38 16.30 -11.83
CA THR A 12 -33.11 15.66 -10.72
C THR A 12 -32.23 14.99 -9.68
N TYR A 13 -31.06 14.50 -10.03
CA TYR A 13 -30.24 13.73 -9.07
C TYR A 13 -29.49 14.60 -8.09
N PHE A 14 -28.83 15.63 -8.56
CA PHE A 14 -28.15 16.61 -7.71
C PHE A 14 -29.16 17.41 -6.89
N GLN A 15 -30.27 17.84 -7.52
CA GLN A 15 -31.37 18.52 -6.82
C GLN A 15 -32.02 17.61 -5.77
N GLN A 16 -32.15 16.31 -6.02
CA GLN A 16 -32.61 15.37 -4.99
C GLN A 16 -31.62 15.26 -3.85
N LEU A 17 -30.32 15.26 -4.11
CA LEU A 17 -29.29 15.28 -3.08
C LEU A 17 -29.36 16.58 -2.25
N MET A 18 -29.54 17.72 -2.91
CA MET A 18 -29.70 19.03 -2.26
C MET A 18 -31.02 19.18 -1.50
N MET A 19 -32.06 18.42 -1.84
CA MET A 19 -33.33 18.40 -1.13
C MET A 19 -33.32 17.54 0.14
N TYR A 20 -32.29 16.73 0.37
CA TYR A 20 -32.17 15.97 1.62
C TYR A 20 -32.01 16.95 2.78
N ARG A 21 -32.91 16.86 3.76
CA ARG A 21 -32.79 17.59 4.99
C ARG A 21 -31.57 17.08 5.77
N ARG A 22 -30.98 17.94 6.59
CA ARG A 22 -29.84 17.64 7.45
C ARG A 22 -29.89 16.24 8.12
N LYS A 23 -31.01 15.93 8.81
CA LYS A 23 -31.20 14.61 9.44
C LYS A 23 -31.14 13.43 8.48
N GLU A 24 -31.50 13.63 7.23
CA GLU A 24 -31.41 12.60 6.19
C GLU A 24 -29.98 12.42 5.71
N ILE A 25 -29.20 13.49 5.59
CA ILE A 25 -27.76 13.43 5.29
C ILE A 25 -27.01 12.73 6.41
N GLU A 26 -27.28 13.09 7.67
CA GLU A 26 -26.68 12.44 8.84
C GLU A 26 -27.02 10.95 8.92
N SER A 27 -28.28 10.58 8.68
CA SER A 27 -28.69 9.18 8.66
C SER A 27 -28.07 8.37 7.52
N LEU A 28 -27.80 9.02 6.38
CA LEU A 28 -27.12 8.43 5.24
C LEU A 28 -25.62 8.29 5.51
N ASP A 29 -25.01 9.24 6.22
CA ASP A 29 -23.61 9.20 6.60
C ASP A 29 -23.33 8.15 7.69
N GLN A 30 -24.22 7.99 8.67
CA GLN A 30 -24.13 6.93 9.67
C GLN A 30 -24.13 5.51 9.05
N ALA A 31 -24.69 5.38 7.83
CA ALA A 31 -24.56 4.17 7.05
C ALA A 31 -23.14 3.93 6.52
N TYR A 32 -22.37 4.99 6.31
CA TYR A 32 -21.01 4.88 5.76
C TYR A 32 -19.93 4.79 6.82
N ILE A 33 -20.15 5.36 8.02
CA ILE A 33 -19.21 5.24 9.15
C ILE A 33 -20.02 5.05 10.43
N PRO A 34 -20.10 3.82 10.96
CA PRO A 34 -20.74 3.57 12.26
C PRO A 34 -19.98 4.29 13.37
N GLU A 35 -20.71 5.03 14.23
CA GLU A 35 -20.13 5.64 15.43
C GLU A 35 -19.65 4.57 16.44
N PRO A 36 -18.62 4.85 17.26
CA PRO A 36 -18.03 6.15 17.57
C PRO A 36 -16.59 6.31 17.06
N PHE A 37 -16.37 7.22 16.14
CA PHE A 37 -15.03 7.65 15.80
C PHE A 37 -14.73 9.01 16.44
N GLU A 38 -14.27 9.02 17.68
CA GLU A 38 -13.60 10.19 18.26
C GLU A 38 -12.19 10.29 17.68
N SER A 39 -11.97 11.18 16.72
CA SER A 39 -10.64 11.50 16.24
C SER A 39 -10.00 12.52 17.17
N SER A 40 -8.90 12.17 17.82
CA SER A 40 -8.13 13.05 18.69
C SER A 40 -6.96 13.78 18.00
N THR A 41 -6.84 13.74 16.68
CA THR A 41 -5.77 14.44 15.94
C THR A 41 -6.26 15.09 14.67
N PRO A 42 -6.06 16.44 14.51
CA PRO A 42 -6.40 17.13 13.28
C PRO A 42 -5.39 16.77 12.19
N PHE A 43 -5.81 16.01 11.19
CA PHE A 43 -5.03 15.75 10.00
C PHE A 43 -5.24 16.88 8.98
N GLN A 44 -4.19 17.65 8.69
CA GLN A 44 -4.23 18.70 7.68
C GLN A 44 -4.18 18.09 6.26
N TRP A 45 -5.35 17.78 5.71
CA TRP A 45 -5.46 17.59 4.28
C TRP A 45 -5.46 18.97 3.59
N ARG A 46 -4.49 19.18 2.73
CA ARG A 46 -4.57 20.22 1.72
C ARG A 46 -5.42 19.73 0.54
N ILE A 47 -6.72 19.56 0.74
CA ILE A 47 -7.62 20.01 -0.30
C ILE A 47 -7.33 21.51 -0.37
N ASN A 48 -7.20 22.10 -1.56
CA ASN A 48 -7.05 23.56 -1.72
C ASN A 48 -8.32 24.33 -1.27
N ALA A 49 -9.07 23.83 -0.32
CA ALA A 49 -10.20 24.39 0.34
C ALA A 49 -9.80 24.68 1.78
N LYS A 50 -9.33 25.89 2.03
CA LYS A 50 -9.41 26.45 3.37
C LYS A 50 -10.90 26.58 3.68
N LEU A 51 -11.42 25.77 4.58
CA LEU A 51 -12.68 26.05 5.27
C LEU A 51 -12.50 27.40 5.97
N GLN A 52 -13.02 28.47 5.39
CA GLN A 52 -13.13 29.75 6.07
C GLN A 52 -14.43 29.72 6.84
N ASP A 53 -14.36 30.00 8.14
CA ASP A 53 -15.45 29.86 9.11
C ASP A 53 -16.71 30.71 8.83
N GLU A 54 -16.70 31.56 7.82
CA GLU A 54 -17.75 32.57 7.59
C GLU A 54 -18.71 32.22 6.42
N GLU A 55 -18.46 31.22 5.60
CA GLU A 55 -19.21 31.00 4.35
C GLU A 55 -20.11 29.75 4.31
N ALA A 56 -20.17 28.97 5.38
CA ALA A 56 -20.93 27.70 5.40
C ALA A 56 -22.41 27.85 5.82
N GLU A 57 -22.97 29.04 5.72
CA GLU A 57 -24.23 29.43 6.41
C GLU A 57 -25.55 28.88 5.82
N LEU A 58 -25.59 28.23 4.66
CA LEU A 58 -26.89 28.09 3.97
C LEU A 58 -27.50 26.67 3.88
N LEU A 59 -26.78 25.62 4.17
CA LEU A 59 -27.35 24.26 4.30
C LEU A 59 -27.45 23.78 5.74
N PHE A 60 -26.79 24.45 6.65
CA PHE A 60 -26.64 24.06 8.04
C PHE A 60 -27.13 25.20 8.93
N GLU A 61 -27.80 24.87 10.03
CA GLU A 61 -28.30 25.88 10.99
C GLU A 61 -27.18 26.82 11.45
N GLU A 62 -27.50 28.09 11.56
CA GLU A 62 -26.56 29.19 11.86
C GLU A 62 -25.76 29.09 13.18
N ASN A 63 -26.01 28.07 14.01
CA ASN A 63 -25.45 27.91 15.36
C ASN A 63 -24.79 26.56 15.64
N LEU A 64 -24.20 25.90 14.62
CA LEU A 64 -23.50 24.65 14.85
C LEU A 64 -22.12 24.84 15.43
N GLU A 65 -21.75 23.97 16.38
CA GLU A 65 -20.38 23.86 16.84
C GLU A 65 -19.46 23.50 15.66
N PRO A 66 -18.23 24.03 15.62
CA PRO A 66 -17.30 23.82 14.50
C PRO A 66 -17.07 22.35 14.14
N GLU A 67 -17.00 21.47 15.14
CA GLU A 67 -16.81 20.02 14.95
C GLU A 67 -17.99 19.36 14.22
N GLU A 68 -19.21 19.78 14.59
CA GLU A 68 -20.44 19.29 13.96
C GLU A 68 -20.54 19.76 12.51
N ARG A 69 -20.13 21.00 12.22
CA ARG A 69 -20.07 21.55 10.87
C ARG A 69 -19.09 20.72 10.01
N ILE A 70 -17.88 20.44 10.52
CA ILE A 70 -16.90 19.62 9.82
C ILE A 70 -17.47 18.22 9.53
N ARG A 71 -18.14 17.59 10.49
CA ARG A 71 -18.78 16.30 10.33
C ARG A 71 -19.79 16.29 9.17
N GLN A 72 -20.64 17.30 9.10
CA GLN A 72 -21.65 17.41 8.05
C GLN A 72 -21.06 17.65 6.67
N VAL A 73 -20.05 18.51 6.57
CA VAL A 73 -19.33 18.73 5.30
C VAL A 73 -18.68 17.43 4.81
N ARG A 74 -18.02 16.68 5.71
CA ARG A 74 -17.43 15.37 5.37
C ARG A 74 -18.50 14.38 4.92
N ALA A 75 -19.66 14.32 5.61
CA ALA A 75 -20.79 13.49 5.23
C ALA A 75 -21.27 13.81 3.81
N TYR A 76 -21.42 15.07 3.50
CA TYR A 76 -21.83 15.53 2.18
C TYR A 76 -20.80 15.16 1.10
N ILE A 77 -19.51 15.36 1.35
CA ILE A 77 -18.43 14.99 0.44
C ILE A 77 -18.42 13.47 0.20
N ARG A 78 -18.60 12.65 1.25
CA ARG A 78 -18.68 11.17 1.12
C ARG A 78 -19.84 10.73 0.25
N LEU A 79 -21.02 11.32 0.43
CA LEU A 79 -22.19 11.03 -0.40
C LEU A 79 -21.93 11.38 -1.87
N CYS A 80 -21.39 12.57 -2.13
CA CYS A 80 -21.04 12.95 -3.51
C CYS A 80 -20.00 11.99 -4.13
N THR A 81 -19.00 11.59 -3.34
CA THR A 81 -17.98 10.64 -3.78
C THR A 81 -18.57 9.25 -4.07
N ALA A 82 -19.45 8.73 -3.19
CA ALA A 82 -20.16 7.47 -3.42
C ALA A 82 -20.93 7.48 -4.74
N LEU A 83 -21.60 8.59 -5.02
CA LEU A 83 -22.34 8.75 -6.27
C LEU A 83 -21.44 8.80 -7.50
N ILE A 84 -20.30 9.51 -7.41
CA ILE A 84 -19.29 9.50 -8.47
C ILE A 84 -18.76 8.09 -8.70
N MET A 85 -18.40 7.36 -7.63
CA MET A 85 -17.92 5.97 -7.71
C MET A 85 -18.95 5.03 -8.33
N ARG A 86 -20.24 5.33 -8.21
CA ARG A 86 -21.32 4.52 -8.78
C ARG A 86 -21.28 4.51 -10.31
N PHE A 87 -21.05 5.66 -10.93
CA PHE A 87 -21.14 5.78 -12.39
C PHE A 87 -19.79 5.89 -13.10
N ALA A 88 -18.78 6.48 -12.46
CA ALA A 88 -17.47 6.66 -13.06
C ALA A 88 -16.66 5.36 -13.04
N ASP A 89 -15.77 5.23 -14.01
CA ASP A 89 -14.73 4.20 -13.92
C ASP A 89 -13.59 4.69 -13.00
N PRO A 90 -12.88 3.78 -12.34
CA PRO A 90 -11.66 4.13 -11.61
C PRO A 90 -10.66 4.88 -12.51
N ALA A 91 -9.95 5.84 -11.92
CA ALA A 91 -8.93 6.64 -12.61
C ALA A 91 -9.42 7.32 -13.91
N ASP A 92 -10.72 7.69 -13.98
CA ASP A 92 -11.24 8.43 -15.11
C ASP A 92 -10.67 9.84 -15.13
N PRO A 93 -9.93 10.27 -16.18
CA PRO A 93 -9.22 11.55 -16.18
C PRO A 93 -10.12 12.78 -15.95
N LEU A 94 -11.39 12.75 -16.41
CA LEU A 94 -12.33 13.85 -16.18
C LEU A 94 -12.73 13.96 -14.71
N ILE A 95 -12.97 12.82 -14.08
CA ILE A 95 -13.32 12.77 -12.65
C ILE A 95 -12.12 13.13 -11.80
N VAL A 96 -10.93 12.61 -12.13
CA VAL A 96 -9.68 12.95 -11.44
C VAL A 96 -9.43 14.46 -11.48
N GLU A 97 -9.54 15.07 -12.66
CA GLU A 97 -9.40 16.52 -12.82
C GLU A 97 -10.43 17.26 -11.97
N GLY A 98 -11.72 16.87 -12.07
CA GLY A 98 -12.78 17.47 -11.29
C GLY A 98 -12.53 17.35 -9.78
N LEU A 99 -12.20 16.16 -9.29
CA LEU A 99 -11.95 15.95 -7.86
C LEU A 99 -10.76 16.76 -7.34
N LYS A 100 -9.70 16.92 -8.14
CA LYS A 100 -8.51 17.71 -7.77
C LYS A 100 -8.78 19.21 -7.74
N THR A 101 -9.57 19.71 -8.67
CA THR A 101 -9.74 21.16 -8.89
C THR A 101 -11.03 21.71 -8.32
N LEU A 102 -12.11 20.93 -8.30
CA LEU A 102 -13.45 21.34 -7.89
C LEU A 102 -13.91 20.65 -6.58
N GLY A 103 -13.29 19.51 -6.21
CA GLY A 103 -13.80 18.64 -5.15
C GLY A 103 -15.01 17.81 -5.58
N ALA A 104 -15.42 16.83 -4.75
CA ALA A 104 -16.48 15.88 -5.11
C ALA A 104 -17.86 16.53 -5.35
N PRO A 105 -18.34 17.49 -4.53
CA PRO A 105 -19.65 18.10 -4.75
C PRO A 105 -19.77 18.81 -6.10
N LEU A 106 -18.83 19.69 -6.43
CA LEU A 106 -18.85 20.40 -7.71
C LEU A 106 -18.57 19.49 -8.90
N THR A 107 -17.70 18.49 -8.76
CA THR A 107 -17.48 17.49 -9.81
C THR A 107 -18.77 16.76 -10.11
N LEU A 108 -19.51 16.32 -9.08
CA LEU A 108 -20.81 15.69 -9.24
C LEU A 108 -21.80 16.63 -9.95
N TYR A 109 -21.88 17.88 -9.50
CA TYR A 109 -22.73 18.90 -10.12
C TYR A 109 -22.40 19.07 -11.61
N CYS A 110 -21.14 19.31 -11.97
CA CYS A 110 -20.72 19.55 -13.34
C CYS A 110 -20.98 18.35 -14.27
N VAL A 111 -20.82 17.13 -13.76
CA VAL A 111 -21.06 15.90 -14.52
C VAL A 111 -22.55 15.65 -14.73
N THR A 112 -23.37 15.93 -13.74
CA THR A 112 -24.83 15.72 -13.80
C THR A 112 -25.58 16.89 -14.43
N ASN A 113 -25.04 18.10 -14.30
CA ASN A 113 -25.60 19.35 -14.84
C ASN A 113 -24.58 20.14 -15.66
N PRO A 114 -24.10 19.62 -16.80
CA PRO A 114 -23.08 20.28 -17.60
C PRO A 114 -23.55 21.63 -18.20
N GLU A 115 -24.85 21.85 -18.33
CA GLU A 115 -25.43 23.11 -18.83
C GLU A 115 -25.37 24.25 -17.79
N GLY A 116 -25.26 23.90 -16.51
CA GLY A 116 -25.06 24.85 -15.43
C GLY A 116 -23.65 25.44 -15.36
N MET A 117 -22.68 24.84 -16.04
CA MET A 117 -21.32 25.36 -16.15
C MET A 117 -21.21 26.42 -17.25
N THR A 118 -20.47 27.48 -16.95
CA THR A 118 -20.13 28.50 -17.94
C THR A 118 -18.61 28.57 -18.12
N GLU A 119 -18.16 28.89 -19.34
CA GLU A 119 -16.74 29.10 -19.61
C GLU A 119 -16.17 30.25 -18.80
N THR A 120 -16.98 31.29 -18.56
CA THR A 120 -16.63 32.45 -17.73
C THR A 120 -16.30 32.02 -16.31
N TRP A 121 -17.13 31.19 -15.68
CA TRP A 121 -16.87 30.66 -14.35
C TRP A 121 -15.65 29.74 -14.33
N TRP A 122 -15.54 28.83 -15.31
CA TRP A 122 -14.38 27.94 -15.43
C TRP A 122 -13.04 28.71 -15.49
N ASN A 123 -13.03 29.85 -16.17
CA ASN A 123 -11.86 30.71 -16.33
C ASN A 123 -11.72 31.78 -15.24
N GLY A 124 -12.45 31.67 -14.13
CA GLY A 124 -12.26 32.53 -12.97
C GLY A 124 -13.27 33.65 -12.79
N GLY A 125 -14.39 33.62 -13.53
CA GLY A 125 -15.53 34.52 -13.33
C GLY A 125 -16.41 34.09 -12.16
N GLU A 126 -17.41 34.91 -11.87
CA GLU A 126 -18.36 34.63 -10.78
C GLU A 126 -19.18 33.34 -11.05
N PRO A 127 -19.45 32.54 -10.01
CA PRO A 127 -20.30 31.37 -10.13
C PRO A 127 -21.77 31.76 -10.34
N SER A 128 -22.55 30.88 -10.97
CA SER A 128 -24.02 31.00 -10.93
C SER A 128 -24.50 30.78 -9.48
N GLU A 129 -25.73 31.20 -9.18
CA GLU A 129 -26.33 31.01 -7.86
C GLU A 129 -26.33 29.53 -7.44
N GLU A 130 -26.65 28.60 -8.37
CA GLU A 130 -26.62 27.18 -8.12
C GLU A 130 -25.20 26.66 -7.77
N ILE A 131 -24.17 27.13 -8.47
CA ILE A 131 -22.78 26.75 -8.18
C ILE A 131 -22.34 27.34 -6.83
N ALA A 132 -22.75 28.59 -6.53
CA ALA A 132 -22.48 29.22 -5.26
C ALA A 132 -23.12 28.45 -4.09
N ASP A 133 -24.34 27.93 -4.27
CA ASP A 133 -25.01 27.09 -3.29
C ASP A 133 -24.25 25.78 -3.03
N VAL A 134 -23.76 25.13 -4.09
CA VAL A 134 -22.94 23.90 -3.97
C VAL A 134 -21.63 24.19 -3.22
N LEU A 135 -20.98 25.31 -3.54
CA LEU A 135 -19.75 25.75 -2.86
C LEU A 135 -19.99 25.98 -1.37
N ARG A 136 -21.08 26.71 -1.04
CA ARG A 136 -21.47 26.94 0.36
C ARG A 136 -21.74 25.63 1.10
N ALA A 137 -22.48 24.70 0.47
CA ALA A 137 -22.77 23.39 1.05
C ALA A 137 -21.52 22.55 1.30
N ALA A 138 -20.56 22.64 0.39
CA ALA A 138 -19.29 21.93 0.49
C ALA A 138 -18.30 22.58 1.47
N GLY A 139 -18.62 23.79 2.00
CA GLY A 139 -17.70 24.54 2.85
C GLY A 139 -16.37 24.87 2.14
N ALA A 140 -16.37 24.94 0.81
CA ALA A 140 -15.16 25.06 0.01
C ALA A 140 -15.07 26.45 -0.64
N SER A 141 -13.89 27.07 -0.55
CA SER A 141 -13.50 28.15 -1.45
C SER A 141 -12.91 27.56 -2.72
N TYR A 142 -13.59 27.74 -3.84
CA TYR A 142 -13.08 27.38 -5.15
C TYR A 142 -12.07 28.44 -5.61
N THR A 143 -10.91 28.02 -6.11
CA THR A 143 -9.94 28.91 -6.73
C THR A 143 -10.07 28.79 -8.25
N PRO A 144 -10.71 29.76 -8.92
CA PRO A 144 -10.92 29.71 -10.36
C PRO A 144 -9.60 29.67 -11.12
N GLY A 145 -9.58 28.97 -12.24
CA GLY A 145 -8.47 29.01 -13.21
C GLY A 145 -7.27 28.10 -12.92
N GLN A 146 -7.33 27.22 -11.90
CA GLN A 146 -6.29 26.21 -11.62
C GLN A 146 -6.59 24.84 -12.25
N HIS A 147 -7.17 24.83 -13.44
CA HIS A 147 -7.47 23.58 -14.16
C HIS A 147 -6.32 23.18 -15.07
N SER A 148 -6.00 21.89 -15.12
CA SER A 148 -5.07 21.34 -16.10
C SER A 148 -5.76 21.12 -17.45
N MET A 149 -7.08 21.07 -17.47
CA MET A 149 -7.94 20.82 -18.62
C MET A 149 -8.72 22.08 -19.01
N SER A 150 -8.86 22.35 -20.33
CA SER A 150 -9.69 23.45 -20.81
C SER A 150 -11.18 23.16 -20.58
N TYR A 151 -11.98 24.25 -20.46
CA TYR A 151 -13.44 24.13 -20.39
C TYR A 151 -14.03 23.29 -21.53
N GLU A 152 -13.55 23.54 -22.75
CA GLU A 152 -14.01 22.81 -23.94
C GLU A 152 -13.68 21.32 -23.90
N ASP A 153 -12.48 20.95 -23.45
CA ASP A 153 -12.08 19.54 -23.33
C ASP A 153 -12.83 18.82 -22.22
N PHE A 154 -13.07 19.49 -21.09
CA PHE A 154 -13.81 18.95 -19.98
C PHE A 154 -15.29 18.68 -20.37
N THR A 155 -15.97 19.68 -20.92
CA THR A 155 -17.38 19.57 -21.35
C THR A 155 -17.57 18.59 -22.50
N ARG A 156 -16.66 18.58 -23.47
CA ARG A 156 -16.63 17.58 -24.56
C ARG A 156 -16.45 16.18 -24.02
N GLY A 157 -15.57 16.03 -23.04
CA GLY A 157 -15.33 14.75 -22.35
C GLY A 157 -16.57 14.25 -21.64
N ILE A 158 -17.27 15.10 -20.87
CA ILE A 158 -18.53 14.78 -20.22
C ILE A 158 -19.57 14.34 -21.25
N ALA A 159 -19.78 15.13 -22.30
CA ALA A 159 -20.75 14.81 -23.36
C ALA A 159 -20.50 13.43 -23.99
N LYS A 160 -19.23 13.09 -24.23
CA LYS A 160 -18.81 11.78 -24.76
C LYS A 160 -19.13 10.62 -23.83
N LYS A 161 -18.95 10.80 -22.51
CA LYS A 161 -19.15 9.76 -21.49
C LYS A 161 -20.59 9.70 -20.94
N ARG A 162 -21.39 10.74 -21.17
CA ARG A 162 -22.74 10.91 -20.61
C ARG A 162 -23.62 9.66 -20.77
N ARG A 163 -23.71 9.09 -21.99
CA ARG A 163 -24.52 7.88 -22.25
C ARG A 163 -24.10 6.68 -21.41
N ARG A 164 -22.79 6.50 -21.22
CA ARG A 164 -22.24 5.39 -20.43
C ARG A 164 -22.54 5.57 -18.95
N TRP A 165 -22.39 6.77 -18.45
CA TRP A 165 -22.66 7.10 -17.06
C TRP A 165 -24.15 7.03 -16.73
N GLN A 166 -25.03 7.54 -17.59
CA GLN A 166 -26.49 7.46 -17.43
C GLN A 166 -26.98 6.02 -17.23
N GLY A 167 -26.46 5.06 -17.97
CA GLY A 167 -26.81 3.65 -17.79
C GLY A 167 -26.46 3.05 -16.44
N ARG A 168 -25.52 3.65 -15.71
CA ARG A 168 -25.07 3.20 -14.39
C ARG A 168 -25.71 3.95 -13.22
N GLN A 169 -26.39 5.07 -13.49
CA GLN A 169 -26.98 5.96 -12.48
C GLN A 169 -28.35 5.51 -11.97
N ARG A 170 -28.75 4.26 -12.18
CA ARG A 170 -30.08 3.72 -11.84
C ARG A 170 -30.33 3.51 -10.34
N PHE A 171 -29.42 3.90 -9.46
CA PHE A 171 -29.54 3.72 -8.04
C PHE A 171 -29.84 5.04 -7.32
N GLU A 172 -30.87 5.03 -6.51
CA GLU A 172 -31.14 6.13 -5.59
C GLU A 172 -30.15 6.10 -4.42
N PRO A 173 -29.57 7.26 -3.98
CA PRO A 173 -28.63 7.31 -2.88
C PRO A 173 -29.11 6.62 -1.60
N ARG A 174 -30.38 6.82 -1.22
CA ARG A 174 -30.97 6.16 -0.05
C ARG A 174 -30.94 4.63 -0.14
N ARG A 175 -31.13 4.09 -1.33
CA ARG A 175 -31.11 2.65 -1.56
C ARG A 175 -29.70 2.09 -1.44
N GLU A 176 -28.71 2.81 -1.93
CA GLU A 176 -27.29 2.43 -1.80
C GLU A 176 -26.86 2.44 -0.35
N CYS A 177 -27.20 3.51 0.39
CA CYS A 177 -26.94 3.59 1.83
C CYS A 177 -27.61 2.48 2.62
N ALA A 178 -28.91 2.21 2.32
CA ALA A 178 -29.63 1.12 2.96
C ALA A 178 -29.01 -0.26 2.70
N MET A 179 -28.48 -0.49 1.48
CA MET A 179 -27.72 -1.68 1.15
C MET A 179 -26.39 -1.74 1.90
N ALA A 180 -25.67 -0.62 2.01
CA ALA A 180 -24.43 -0.55 2.77
C ALA A 180 -24.66 -0.93 4.23
N VAL A 181 -25.66 -0.33 4.89
CA VAL A 181 -26.07 -0.66 6.27
C VAL A 181 -26.40 -2.14 6.41
N SER A 182 -27.26 -2.66 5.52
CA SER A 182 -27.72 -4.06 5.62
C SER A 182 -26.61 -5.08 5.41
N CYS A 183 -25.48 -4.66 4.81
CA CYS A 183 -24.32 -5.49 4.55
C CYS A 183 -23.12 -5.17 5.44
N ASP A 184 -23.24 -4.28 6.44
CA ASP A 184 -22.15 -3.79 7.29
C ASP A 184 -20.97 -3.27 6.46
N ILE A 185 -21.27 -2.47 5.42
CA ILE A 185 -20.27 -1.85 4.53
C ILE A 185 -20.18 -0.37 4.83
N TRP A 186 -18.97 0.13 5.03
CA TRP A 186 -18.67 1.54 5.23
C TRP A 186 -17.89 2.12 4.05
N LEU A 187 -17.83 3.44 3.96
CA LEU A 187 -17.07 4.18 2.94
C LEU A 187 -16.09 5.14 3.62
N VAL A 188 -14.85 5.16 3.15
CA VAL A 188 -13.84 6.15 3.47
C VAL A 188 -13.38 6.87 2.21
N THR A 189 -13.12 8.17 2.34
CA THR A 189 -12.71 9.05 1.24
C THR A 189 -11.48 9.86 1.64
N PRO A 190 -10.82 10.55 0.71
CA PRO A 190 -9.64 11.37 1.00
C PRO A 190 -9.83 12.47 2.06
N VAL A 191 -11.08 12.83 2.43
CA VAL A 191 -11.35 13.82 3.47
C VAL A 191 -11.42 13.23 4.88
N ASP A 192 -11.36 11.91 4.99
CA ASP A 192 -11.45 11.20 6.26
C ASP A 192 -10.07 10.99 6.90
N ASP A 193 -9.99 11.11 8.22
CA ASP A 193 -8.74 11.00 8.98
C ASP A 193 -8.09 9.61 8.89
N PHE A 194 -8.84 8.60 8.44
CA PHE A 194 -8.39 7.22 8.28
C PHE A 194 -7.96 6.88 6.85
N TRP A 195 -7.99 7.86 5.95
CA TRP A 195 -7.60 7.63 4.58
C TRP A 195 -6.14 7.17 4.49
N PRO A 196 -5.84 6.04 3.83
CA PRO A 196 -4.46 5.59 3.68
C PRO A 196 -3.67 6.51 2.75
N ASN A 197 -2.77 7.32 3.32
CA ASN A 197 -2.04 8.37 2.59
C ASN A 197 -1.23 7.83 1.42
N HIS A 198 -0.72 6.62 1.52
CA HIS A 198 0.08 5.97 0.48
C HIS A 198 -0.68 5.66 -0.81
N LEU A 199 -2.01 5.78 -0.80
CA LEU A 199 -2.80 5.75 -2.04
C LEU A 199 -2.50 6.93 -2.96
N GLN A 200 -1.98 8.04 -2.44
CA GLN A 200 -1.61 9.22 -3.23
C GLN A 200 -0.38 8.98 -4.11
N ASP A 201 0.45 7.99 -3.77
CA ASP A 201 1.60 7.61 -4.58
C ASP A 201 1.16 7.14 -5.99
N LEU A 202 -0.11 6.77 -6.16
CA LEU A 202 -0.73 6.44 -7.45
C LEU A 202 -0.99 7.67 -8.34
N GLY A 203 -0.83 8.90 -7.83
CA GLY A 203 -1.08 10.11 -8.61
C GLY A 203 -2.50 10.19 -9.16
N ASP A 204 -2.64 10.21 -10.49
CA ASP A 204 -3.95 10.27 -11.18
C ASP A 204 -4.74 8.97 -11.06
N GLU A 205 -4.11 7.87 -10.67
CA GLU A 205 -4.75 6.59 -10.42
C GLU A 205 -5.20 6.40 -8.96
N THR A 206 -5.12 7.44 -8.12
CA THR A 206 -5.64 7.42 -6.74
C THR A 206 -7.15 7.11 -6.76
N PRO A 207 -7.64 6.17 -5.92
CA PRO A 207 -9.07 5.86 -5.85
C PRO A 207 -9.85 7.05 -5.29
N TYR A 208 -11.09 7.23 -5.73
CA TYR A 208 -11.97 8.31 -5.25
C TYR A 208 -12.42 8.08 -3.80
N GLY A 209 -12.55 6.83 -3.41
CA GLY A 209 -12.91 6.35 -2.10
C GLY A 209 -12.71 4.85 -2.00
N LEU A 210 -12.82 4.30 -0.80
CA LEU A 210 -12.75 2.86 -0.54
C LEU A 210 -13.96 2.42 0.28
N TRP A 211 -14.70 1.48 -0.27
CA TRP A 211 -15.68 0.69 0.47
C TRP A 211 -14.94 -0.33 1.33
N GLY A 212 -15.42 -0.53 2.57
CA GLY A 212 -14.79 -1.46 3.49
C GLY A 212 -15.77 -2.31 4.28
N LYS A 213 -15.30 -3.48 4.72
CA LYS A 213 -15.94 -4.36 5.71
C LYS A 213 -14.95 -4.74 6.79
N GLY A 214 -15.45 -4.95 8.00
CA GLY A 214 -14.68 -5.14 9.22
C GLY A 214 -14.67 -3.85 10.04
N ASP A 215 -13.89 -3.82 11.11
CA ASP A 215 -13.79 -2.64 11.98
C ASP A 215 -13.00 -1.52 11.28
N PRO A 216 -13.65 -0.39 10.93
CA PRO A 216 -12.98 0.70 10.22
C PRO A 216 -11.83 1.32 11.02
N ALA A 217 -11.80 1.21 12.37
CA ALA A 217 -10.68 1.68 13.18
C ALA A 217 -9.36 1.02 12.81
N LYS A 218 -9.43 -0.23 12.33
CA LYS A 218 -8.27 -0.98 11.84
C LYS A 218 -7.60 -0.36 10.60
N LEU A 219 -8.31 0.55 9.90
CA LEU A 219 -7.76 1.18 8.68
C LEU A 219 -6.53 2.05 8.98
N ARG A 220 -6.43 2.63 10.20
CA ARG A 220 -5.28 3.42 10.64
C ARG A 220 -3.95 2.68 10.49
N ILE A 221 -3.98 1.37 10.59
CA ILE A 221 -2.78 0.53 10.51
C ILE A 221 -2.05 0.71 9.17
N LEU A 222 -2.78 1.01 8.10
CA LEU A 222 -2.21 1.26 6.77
C LEU A 222 -1.39 2.57 6.69
N THR A 223 -1.58 3.48 7.64
CA THR A 223 -0.79 4.72 7.73
C THR A 223 0.25 4.63 8.84
N GLU A 224 -0.16 4.18 10.03
CA GLU A 224 0.70 4.13 11.21
C GLU A 224 1.80 3.05 11.11
N TYR A 225 1.50 1.94 10.44
CA TYR A 225 2.39 0.78 10.32
C TYR A 225 2.64 0.40 8.86
N PHE A 226 2.71 1.39 7.97
CA PHE A 226 2.89 1.14 6.54
C PHE A 226 4.11 0.26 6.24
N GLN A 227 5.23 0.50 6.93
CA GLN A 227 6.43 -0.33 6.80
C GLN A 227 6.23 -1.81 7.16
N LYS A 228 5.16 -2.14 7.88
CA LYS A 228 4.79 -3.53 8.20
C LYS A 228 3.84 -4.15 7.18
N CYS A 229 3.34 -3.37 6.21
CA CYS A 229 2.42 -3.84 5.18
C CYS A 229 3.18 -4.54 4.05
N VAL A 230 2.89 -5.82 3.82
CA VAL A 230 3.53 -6.64 2.79
C VAL A 230 2.47 -7.22 1.86
N ALA A 231 2.55 -6.91 0.58
CA ALA A 231 1.75 -7.60 -0.43
C ALA A 231 2.33 -8.99 -0.69
N VAL A 232 1.48 -10.02 -0.63
CA VAL A 232 1.86 -11.38 -1.04
C VAL A 232 0.93 -11.81 -2.16
N VAL A 233 1.48 -11.91 -3.38
CA VAL A 233 0.71 -12.14 -4.60
C VAL A 233 1.31 -13.26 -5.45
N GLY A 234 0.47 -13.84 -6.30
CA GLY A 234 1.01 -14.90 -7.18
C GLY A 234 -0.02 -15.55 -8.10
N SER A 235 0.34 -16.75 -8.55
CA SER A 235 -0.47 -17.56 -9.45
C SER A 235 -1.80 -17.96 -8.82
N ARG A 236 -2.90 -17.84 -9.58
CA ARG A 236 -4.21 -18.39 -9.19
C ARG A 236 -4.23 -19.92 -9.20
N ASP A 237 -3.31 -20.53 -9.94
CA ASP A 237 -3.05 -21.97 -10.02
C ASP A 237 -1.72 -22.21 -9.31
N ALA A 238 -1.74 -22.06 -7.97
CA ALA A 238 -0.55 -22.27 -7.15
C ALA A 238 -0.13 -23.72 -7.17
N SER A 239 1.18 -23.96 -7.29
CA SER A 239 1.75 -25.28 -7.08
C SER A 239 1.78 -25.62 -5.57
N VAL A 240 2.04 -26.88 -5.23
CA VAL A 240 2.29 -27.29 -3.84
C VAL A 240 3.45 -26.48 -3.26
N TYR A 241 4.56 -26.36 -4.01
CA TYR A 241 5.69 -25.53 -3.62
C TYR A 241 5.30 -24.07 -3.34
N GLY A 242 4.51 -23.46 -4.25
CA GLY A 242 4.06 -22.06 -4.08
C GLY A 242 3.19 -21.88 -2.86
N ALA A 243 2.29 -22.83 -2.59
CA ALA A 243 1.44 -22.78 -1.39
C ALA A 243 2.27 -22.96 -0.10
N ASP A 244 3.22 -23.90 -0.07
CA ASP A 244 4.09 -24.15 1.08
C ASP A 244 5.02 -22.96 1.34
N ALA A 245 5.66 -22.40 0.28
CA ALA A 245 6.49 -21.23 0.37
C ALA A 245 5.70 -20.01 0.88
N THR A 246 4.46 -19.80 0.38
CA THR A 246 3.57 -18.75 0.87
C THR A 246 3.28 -18.93 2.35
N SER A 247 2.92 -20.14 2.77
CA SER A 247 2.58 -20.42 4.16
C SER A 247 3.77 -20.20 5.09
N TYR A 248 4.96 -20.62 4.69
CA TYR A 248 6.19 -20.40 5.45
C TYR A 248 6.52 -18.91 5.58
N LEU A 249 6.63 -18.19 4.45
CA LEU A 249 7.00 -16.78 4.45
C LEU A 249 5.98 -15.91 5.22
N VAL A 250 4.70 -16.15 5.02
CA VAL A 250 3.65 -15.40 5.71
C VAL A 250 3.64 -15.69 7.20
N HIS A 251 3.88 -16.94 7.61
CA HIS A 251 4.00 -17.26 9.04
C HIS A 251 5.16 -16.49 9.69
N GLU A 252 6.34 -16.50 9.07
CA GLU A 252 7.50 -15.75 9.56
C GLU A 252 7.26 -14.23 9.60
N LEU A 253 6.63 -13.67 8.55
CA LEU A 253 6.21 -12.25 8.51
C LEU A 253 5.25 -11.91 9.65
N ALA A 254 4.25 -12.75 9.89
CA ALA A 254 3.26 -12.55 10.95
C ALA A 254 3.89 -12.61 12.34
N GLN A 255 4.88 -13.49 12.57
CA GLN A 255 5.65 -13.54 13.83
C GLN A 255 6.39 -12.22 14.12
N LYS A 256 6.73 -11.45 13.08
CA LYS A 256 7.32 -10.11 13.16
C LYS A 256 6.26 -8.98 13.11
N SER A 257 4.99 -9.31 13.31
CA SER A 257 3.86 -8.38 13.30
C SER A 257 3.68 -7.64 11.97
N HIS A 258 4.00 -8.29 10.84
CA HIS A 258 3.68 -7.75 9.52
C HIS A 258 2.22 -8.03 9.16
N ILE A 259 1.67 -7.13 8.35
CA ILE A 259 0.29 -7.15 7.87
C ILE A 259 0.31 -7.62 6.42
N ILE A 260 -0.41 -8.69 6.15
CA ILE A 260 -0.43 -9.28 4.82
C ILE A 260 -1.54 -8.65 3.99
N ILE A 261 -1.18 -8.09 2.84
CA ILE A 261 -2.13 -7.52 1.88
C ILE A 261 -2.18 -8.40 0.64
N SER A 262 -3.37 -8.79 0.22
CA SER A 262 -3.55 -9.60 -0.98
C SER A 262 -4.93 -9.41 -1.61
N GLY A 263 -5.19 -10.15 -2.70
CA GLY A 263 -6.39 -9.92 -3.52
C GLY A 263 -7.55 -10.88 -3.27
N GLY A 264 -7.46 -11.79 -2.33
CA GLY A 264 -8.51 -12.77 -2.07
C GLY A 264 -8.79 -13.74 -3.23
N ALA A 265 -7.95 -13.79 -4.26
CA ALA A 265 -8.08 -14.68 -5.40
C ALA A 265 -7.73 -16.13 -5.04
N TYR A 266 -7.94 -17.07 -5.99
CA TYR A 266 -7.44 -18.43 -5.85
C TYR A 266 -5.91 -18.48 -5.76
N GLY A 267 -5.36 -19.58 -5.26
CA GLY A 267 -3.93 -19.86 -5.26
C GLY A 267 -3.18 -19.10 -4.18
N ILE A 268 -2.15 -18.37 -4.56
CA ILE A 268 -1.24 -17.69 -3.62
C ILE A 268 -1.97 -16.70 -2.71
N ASP A 269 -2.89 -15.88 -3.26
CA ASP A 269 -3.61 -14.85 -2.48
C ASP A 269 -4.36 -15.48 -1.30
N VAL A 270 -5.17 -16.53 -1.55
CA VAL A 270 -5.94 -17.20 -0.49
C VAL A 270 -5.03 -17.97 0.47
N ALA A 271 -3.92 -18.53 0.00
CA ALA A 271 -2.93 -19.19 0.85
C ALA A 271 -2.29 -18.17 1.82
N ALA A 272 -1.94 -16.98 1.33
CA ALA A 272 -1.40 -15.90 2.13
C ALA A 272 -2.37 -15.46 3.23
N HIS A 273 -3.65 -15.24 2.90
CA HIS A 273 -4.66 -14.88 3.89
C HIS A 273 -4.85 -15.96 4.96
N ARG A 274 -4.90 -17.23 4.55
CA ARG A 274 -5.02 -18.37 5.49
C ARG A 274 -3.85 -18.44 6.46
N ALA A 275 -2.63 -18.30 5.95
CA ALA A 275 -1.43 -18.35 6.77
C ALA A 275 -1.37 -17.17 7.76
N ALA A 276 -1.73 -15.95 7.32
CA ALA A 276 -1.79 -14.78 8.18
C ALA A 276 -2.80 -14.92 9.31
N LEU A 277 -4.02 -15.39 9.01
CA LEU A 277 -5.06 -15.64 10.02
C LEU A 277 -4.69 -16.79 10.97
N ALA A 278 -3.97 -17.80 10.49
CA ALA A 278 -3.52 -18.92 11.33
C ALA A 278 -2.42 -18.52 12.31
N ALA A 279 -1.61 -17.52 12.00
CA ALA A 279 -0.53 -17.06 12.86
C ALA A 279 -1.03 -16.33 14.12
N GLY A 280 -2.16 -15.62 14.07
CA GLY A 280 -2.88 -15.08 15.22
C GLY A 280 -2.16 -14.00 16.05
N ASN A 281 -1.07 -13.43 15.56
CA ASN A 281 -0.17 -12.57 16.36
C ASN A 281 -0.39 -11.06 16.14
N SER A 282 -1.32 -10.66 15.30
CA SER A 282 -1.55 -9.25 14.94
C SER A 282 -2.99 -8.84 15.17
N ALA A 283 -3.20 -7.58 15.59
CA ALA A 283 -4.54 -6.99 15.68
C ALA A 283 -5.23 -6.90 14.30
N VAL A 284 -4.45 -6.83 13.21
CA VAL A 284 -4.91 -6.89 11.83
C VAL A 284 -3.98 -7.81 11.05
N PRO A 285 -4.24 -9.12 11.04
CA PRO A 285 -3.32 -10.07 10.41
C PRO A 285 -3.27 -9.92 8.89
N THR A 286 -4.40 -9.54 8.27
CA THR A 286 -4.46 -9.43 6.82
C THR A 286 -5.56 -8.49 6.33
N ILE A 287 -5.34 -7.93 5.14
CA ILE A 287 -6.27 -7.04 4.44
C ILE A 287 -6.48 -7.57 3.02
N ALA A 288 -7.73 -7.80 2.64
CA ALA A 288 -8.08 -8.26 1.30
C ALA A 288 -8.60 -7.10 0.45
N LEU A 289 -8.03 -6.90 -0.74
CA LEU A 289 -8.54 -5.97 -1.74
C LEU A 289 -9.44 -6.73 -2.71
N MET A 290 -10.67 -6.25 -2.92
CA MET A 290 -11.64 -6.91 -3.81
C MET A 290 -11.79 -6.15 -5.13
N ALA A 291 -12.17 -6.87 -6.19
CA ALA A 291 -12.38 -6.32 -7.53
C ALA A 291 -13.88 -6.15 -7.89
N GLY A 292 -14.75 -6.28 -6.91
CA GLY A 292 -16.21 -6.13 -7.02
C GLY A 292 -16.78 -5.48 -5.78
N GLY A 293 -18.07 -5.18 -5.77
CA GLY A 293 -18.79 -4.69 -4.61
C GLY A 293 -18.71 -5.68 -3.44
N LEU A 294 -18.72 -5.17 -2.22
CA LEU A 294 -18.53 -5.96 -0.99
C LEU A 294 -19.82 -6.62 -0.49
N ASP A 295 -20.93 -6.43 -1.17
CA ASP A 295 -22.21 -7.10 -0.91
C ASP A 295 -22.19 -8.58 -1.27
N HIS A 296 -21.26 -8.99 -2.17
CA HIS A 296 -21.07 -10.37 -2.58
C HIS A 296 -19.59 -10.71 -2.71
N PHE A 297 -19.12 -11.69 -1.96
CA PHE A 297 -17.72 -12.12 -2.05
C PHE A 297 -17.44 -12.96 -3.30
N TYR A 298 -16.34 -12.65 -3.95
CA TYR A 298 -15.83 -13.39 -5.10
C TYR A 298 -14.31 -13.64 -4.96
N PRO A 299 -13.85 -14.88 -5.19
CA PRO A 299 -14.61 -16.06 -5.61
C PRO A 299 -15.41 -16.68 -4.45
N VAL A 300 -16.57 -17.25 -4.75
CA VAL A 300 -17.49 -17.84 -3.76
C VAL A 300 -16.81 -18.94 -2.94
N GLN A 301 -15.89 -19.70 -3.53
CA GLN A 301 -15.15 -20.76 -2.85
C GLN A 301 -14.24 -20.25 -1.73
N ASN A 302 -13.90 -18.98 -1.75
CA ASN A 302 -13.09 -18.34 -0.70
C ASN A 302 -13.97 -17.62 0.34
N SER A 303 -15.31 -17.72 0.29
CA SER A 303 -16.22 -16.98 1.16
C SER A 303 -15.95 -17.21 2.64
N GLU A 304 -15.65 -18.44 3.05
CA GLU A 304 -15.34 -18.75 4.45
C GLU A 304 -14.12 -17.95 4.96
N ILE A 305 -13.04 -17.93 4.20
CA ILE A 305 -11.84 -17.19 4.57
C ILE A 305 -12.09 -15.67 4.52
N LEU A 306 -12.87 -15.18 3.55
CA LEU A 306 -13.23 -13.77 3.45
C LEU A 306 -14.08 -13.32 4.63
N HIS A 307 -15.02 -14.12 5.13
CA HIS A 307 -15.76 -13.80 6.35
C HIS A 307 -14.83 -13.72 7.57
N ARG A 308 -13.88 -14.64 7.71
CA ARG A 308 -12.87 -14.52 8.78
C ARG A 308 -12.02 -13.27 8.65
N ILE A 309 -11.68 -12.84 7.43
CA ILE A 309 -10.94 -11.58 7.22
C ILE A 309 -11.79 -10.37 7.66
N VAL A 310 -13.11 -10.39 7.48
CA VAL A 310 -14.00 -9.34 8.01
C VAL A 310 -13.94 -9.27 9.55
N GLU A 311 -13.90 -10.40 10.22
CA GLU A 311 -13.86 -10.48 11.68
C GLU A 311 -12.49 -10.05 12.25
N GLU A 312 -11.42 -10.58 11.69
CA GLU A 312 -10.07 -10.45 12.23
C GLU A 312 -9.23 -9.33 11.55
N GLY A 313 -9.49 -9.03 10.29
CA GLY A 313 -8.77 -8.07 9.45
C GLY A 313 -9.65 -7.00 8.84
N LEU A 314 -9.46 -6.73 7.54
CA LEU A 314 -10.26 -5.80 6.73
C LEU A 314 -10.45 -6.33 5.31
N ILE A 315 -11.59 -6.00 4.71
CA ILE A 315 -11.81 -6.14 3.27
C ILE A 315 -12.11 -4.78 2.68
N LEU A 316 -11.39 -4.40 1.60
CA LEU A 316 -11.52 -3.11 0.94
C LEU A 316 -11.83 -3.28 -0.55
N SER A 317 -12.56 -2.34 -1.12
CA SER A 317 -12.86 -2.27 -2.55
C SER A 317 -13.09 -0.84 -3.02
N GLU A 318 -12.61 -0.52 -4.20
CA GLU A 318 -12.93 0.73 -4.91
C GLU A 318 -14.27 0.63 -5.65
N VAL A 319 -14.86 -0.55 -5.74
CA VAL A 319 -16.03 -0.82 -6.57
C VAL A 319 -17.31 -0.70 -5.76
N SER A 320 -18.24 0.12 -6.21
CA SER A 320 -19.55 0.32 -5.54
C SER A 320 -20.35 -0.98 -5.42
N ILE A 321 -21.14 -1.03 -4.36
CA ILE A 321 -22.06 -2.13 -3.99
C ILE A 321 -22.91 -2.55 -5.21
N GLY A 322 -23.19 -3.85 -5.36
CA GLY A 322 -23.98 -4.42 -6.45
C GLY A 322 -23.24 -4.59 -7.77
N ASN A 323 -21.96 -4.22 -7.84
CA ASN A 323 -21.16 -4.42 -9.03
C ASN A 323 -20.36 -5.72 -8.98
N THR A 324 -20.50 -6.56 -9.98
CA THR A 324 -19.76 -7.82 -10.12
C THR A 324 -18.30 -7.58 -10.56
N PRO A 325 -17.35 -8.43 -10.15
CA PRO A 325 -15.97 -8.36 -10.64
C PRO A 325 -15.92 -8.64 -12.15
N THR A 326 -15.06 -7.92 -12.85
CA THR A 326 -14.72 -8.14 -14.25
C THR A 326 -13.23 -8.33 -14.41
N ARG A 327 -12.80 -8.91 -15.56
CA ARG A 327 -11.37 -9.08 -15.84
C ARG A 327 -10.59 -7.77 -15.72
N TRP A 328 -11.17 -6.67 -16.17
CA TRP A 328 -10.57 -5.34 -16.10
C TRP A 328 -10.44 -4.87 -14.63
N ARG A 329 -11.49 -4.99 -13.84
CA ARG A 329 -11.48 -4.59 -12.43
C ARG A 329 -10.44 -5.36 -11.59
N PHE A 330 -10.13 -6.61 -11.94
CA PHE A 330 -9.02 -7.33 -11.30
C PHE A 330 -7.67 -6.68 -11.57
N LEU A 331 -7.44 -6.17 -12.77
CA LEU A 331 -6.19 -5.49 -13.12
C LEU A 331 -6.10 -4.11 -12.45
N GLU A 332 -7.20 -3.36 -12.48
CA GLU A 332 -7.29 -2.06 -11.82
C GLU A 332 -7.06 -2.16 -10.30
N ARG A 333 -7.67 -3.14 -9.64
CA ARG A 333 -7.51 -3.36 -8.22
C ARG A 333 -6.05 -3.59 -7.81
N ASN A 334 -5.23 -4.21 -8.66
CA ASN A 334 -3.86 -4.58 -8.32
C ASN A 334 -2.98 -3.38 -7.98
N ARG A 335 -3.27 -2.18 -8.53
CA ARG A 335 -2.56 -0.96 -8.15
C ARG A 335 -2.80 -0.59 -6.68
N LEU A 336 -3.99 -0.90 -6.15
CA LEU A 336 -4.31 -0.66 -4.74
C LEU A 336 -3.55 -1.61 -3.81
N ILE A 337 -3.37 -2.88 -4.21
CA ILE A 337 -2.52 -3.82 -3.47
C ILE A 337 -1.10 -3.28 -3.39
N ALA A 338 -0.57 -2.80 -4.52
CA ALA A 338 0.78 -2.23 -4.56
C ALA A 338 0.89 -0.97 -3.71
N ALA A 339 -0.06 -0.04 -3.82
CA ALA A 339 -0.02 1.24 -3.11
C ALA A 339 -0.12 1.11 -1.59
N LEU A 340 -0.94 0.16 -1.11
CA LEU A 340 -1.15 -0.07 0.32
C LEU A 340 -0.05 -0.94 0.97
N SER A 341 0.95 -1.36 0.21
CA SER A 341 2.04 -2.20 0.71
C SER A 341 3.38 -1.48 0.58
N HIS A 342 4.24 -1.67 1.55
CA HIS A 342 5.63 -1.22 1.50
C HIS A 342 6.47 -2.15 0.64
N ASP A 343 6.33 -3.45 0.84
CA ASP A 343 7.00 -4.49 0.08
C ASP A 343 6.00 -5.34 -0.68
N ILE A 344 6.42 -5.85 -1.84
CA ILE A 344 5.62 -6.73 -2.68
C ILE A 344 6.38 -8.04 -2.92
N VAL A 345 5.82 -9.14 -2.43
CA VAL A 345 6.35 -10.49 -2.60
C VAL A 345 5.58 -11.21 -3.70
N VAL A 346 6.27 -11.58 -4.78
CA VAL A 346 5.74 -12.41 -5.85
C VAL A 346 6.23 -13.85 -5.64
N VAL A 347 5.32 -14.73 -5.19
CA VAL A 347 5.69 -16.12 -4.86
C VAL A 347 5.76 -16.99 -6.11
N GLU A 348 4.76 -16.94 -6.95
CA GLU A 348 4.71 -17.61 -8.25
C GLU A 348 4.06 -16.73 -9.30
N ALA A 349 4.64 -16.69 -10.49
CA ALA A 349 4.06 -15.98 -11.62
C ALA A 349 4.38 -16.66 -12.95
N ARG A 350 3.35 -16.97 -13.75
CA ARG A 350 3.53 -17.34 -15.16
C ARG A 350 3.86 -16.10 -15.99
N TRP A 351 4.35 -16.30 -17.20
CA TRP A 351 4.79 -15.24 -18.13
C TRP A 351 3.80 -14.06 -18.28
N ARG A 352 2.49 -14.31 -18.23
CA ARG A 352 1.41 -13.30 -18.32
C ARG A 352 0.48 -13.37 -17.11
N SER A 353 1.05 -13.41 -15.92
CA SER A 353 0.30 -13.48 -14.67
C SER A 353 -0.21 -12.10 -14.24
N GLY A 354 -1.38 -12.08 -13.58
CA GLY A 354 -1.88 -10.88 -12.89
C GLY A 354 -0.95 -10.37 -11.78
N ALA A 355 -0.17 -11.25 -11.13
CA ALA A 355 0.82 -10.87 -10.13
C ALA A 355 1.93 -9.97 -10.71
N LEU A 356 2.31 -10.17 -11.99
CA LEU A 356 3.26 -9.27 -12.67
C LEU A 356 2.67 -7.87 -12.92
N ASN A 357 1.36 -7.73 -12.99
CA ASN A 357 0.70 -6.43 -13.05
C ASN A 357 0.80 -5.70 -11.69
N THR A 358 0.62 -6.41 -10.57
CA THR A 358 0.86 -5.84 -9.24
C THR A 358 2.33 -5.42 -9.07
N ALA A 359 3.27 -6.28 -9.49
CA ALA A 359 4.70 -5.97 -9.47
C ALA A 359 5.03 -4.71 -10.29
N ARG A 360 4.45 -4.57 -11.50
CA ARG A 360 4.64 -3.39 -12.34
C ARG A 360 4.15 -2.11 -11.65
N HIS A 361 2.94 -2.12 -11.08
CA HIS A 361 2.43 -0.97 -10.32
C HIS A 361 3.33 -0.63 -9.13
N GLY A 362 3.85 -1.65 -8.44
CA GLY A 362 4.80 -1.44 -7.34
C GLY A 362 6.07 -0.72 -7.79
N LEU A 363 6.66 -1.14 -8.91
CA LEU A 363 7.84 -0.47 -9.49
C LEU A 363 7.55 0.98 -9.88
N GLU A 364 6.38 1.25 -10.50
CA GLU A 364 5.98 2.58 -10.94
C GLU A 364 5.86 3.58 -9.78
N ILE A 365 5.54 3.09 -8.58
CA ILE A 365 5.39 3.91 -7.36
C ILE A 365 6.53 3.71 -6.34
N GLY A 366 7.63 3.05 -6.74
CA GLY A 366 8.83 2.93 -5.93
C GLY A 366 8.70 1.99 -4.72
N ARG A 367 7.92 0.88 -4.84
CA ARG A 367 7.86 -0.17 -3.81
C ARG A 367 8.98 -1.18 -4.00
N GLU A 368 9.47 -1.72 -2.88
CA GLU A 368 10.43 -2.83 -2.92
C GLU A 368 9.77 -4.13 -3.41
N LEU A 369 10.39 -4.76 -4.40
CA LEU A 369 9.91 -5.99 -4.99
C LEU A 369 10.81 -7.16 -4.63
N TRP A 370 10.15 -8.24 -4.22
CA TRP A 370 10.76 -9.51 -3.86
C TRP A 370 10.16 -10.64 -4.71
N ALA A 371 10.98 -11.52 -5.21
CA ALA A 371 10.51 -12.66 -5.98
C ALA A 371 11.08 -13.96 -5.42
N VAL A 372 10.21 -14.90 -5.13
CA VAL A 372 10.61 -16.23 -4.63
C VAL A 372 11.20 -17.04 -5.79
N PRO A 373 12.43 -17.51 -5.66
CA PRO A 373 13.04 -18.39 -6.67
C PRO A 373 12.32 -19.73 -6.71
N GLY A 374 12.22 -20.33 -7.87
CA GLY A 374 11.56 -21.62 -8.04
C GLY A 374 12.29 -22.49 -9.06
N ASN A 375 11.72 -23.67 -9.38
CA ASN A 375 12.31 -24.59 -10.32
C ASN A 375 12.34 -23.96 -11.73
N ILE A 376 13.50 -24.02 -12.39
CA ILE A 376 13.72 -23.45 -13.73
C ILE A 376 12.81 -24.07 -14.81
N ASN A 377 12.35 -25.32 -14.60
CA ASN A 377 11.43 -26.01 -15.50
C ASN A 377 9.95 -25.77 -15.17
N SER A 378 9.65 -25.02 -14.08
CA SER A 378 8.27 -24.71 -13.68
C SER A 378 7.72 -23.50 -14.43
N PRO A 379 6.59 -23.64 -15.17
CA PRO A 379 5.93 -22.49 -15.77
C PRO A 379 5.52 -21.42 -14.76
N ASN A 380 5.27 -21.79 -13.51
CA ASN A 380 4.86 -20.88 -12.44
C ASN A 380 6.01 -20.03 -11.91
N SER A 381 7.28 -20.40 -12.16
CA SER A 381 8.46 -19.65 -11.72
C SER A 381 8.99 -18.66 -12.76
N VAL A 382 8.53 -18.76 -14.01
CA VAL A 382 9.07 -17.97 -15.15
C VAL A 382 8.96 -16.48 -14.92
N GLY A 383 7.85 -15.99 -14.33
CA GLY A 383 7.64 -14.58 -14.03
C GLY A 383 8.58 -14.07 -12.93
N CYS A 384 8.76 -14.86 -11.85
CA CYS A 384 9.71 -14.54 -10.77
C CYS A 384 11.14 -14.48 -11.29
N HIS A 385 11.58 -15.51 -12.07
CA HIS A 385 12.91 -15.50 -12.68
C HIS A 385 13.15 -14.31 -13.58
N ARG A 386 12.12 -13.85 -14.31
CA ARG A 386 12.21 -12.66 -15.14
C ARG A 386 12.39 -11.39 -14.30
N LEU A 387 11.59 -11.21 -13.25
CA LEU A 387 11.71 -10.04 -12.35
C LEU A 387 13.12 -9.97 -11.76
N ILE A 388 13.66 -11.09 -11.30
CA ILE A 388 15.02 -11.19 -10.75
C ILE A 388 16.08 -10.89 -11.83
N ARG A 389 16.00 -11.58 -12.97
CA ARG A 389 16.98 -11.44 -14.06
C ARG A 389 17.03 -10.01 -14.61
N ASP A 390 15.86 -9.36 -14.75
CA ASP A 390 15.74 -8.01 -15.30
C ASP A 390 16.08 -6.94 -14.24
N GLY A 391 16.47 -7.34 -13.00
CA GLY A 391 16.83 -6.45 -11.90
C GLY A 391 15.64 -5.68 -11.31
N HIS A 392 14.42 -6.16 -11.51
CA HIS A 392 13.20 -5.53 -11.04
C HIS A 392 12.76 -6.02 -9.65
N ALA A 393 13.29 -7.15 -9.19
CA ALA A 393 12.99 -7.69 -7.88
C ALA A 393 14.24 -8.32 -7.27
N HIS A 394 14.36 -8.20 -5.96
CA HIS A 394 15.31 -8.95 -5.16
C HIS A 394 14.90 -10.41 -5.05
N ILE A 395 15.87 -11.31 -4.89
CA ILE A 395 15.57 -12.71 -4.54
C ILE A 395 15.09 -12.73 -3.10
N LEU A 396 13.98 -13.44 -2.86
CA LEU A 396 13.50 -13.73 -1.51
C LEU A 396 13.76 -15.20 -1.21
N SER A 397 14.79 -15.47 -0.44
CA SER A 397 15.14 -16.81 0.02
C SER A 397 14.64 -17.08 1.45
N GLU A 398 14.66 -16.05 2.27
CA GLU A 398 14.21 -16.06 3.66
C GLU A 398 13.69 -14.68 4.06
N ILE A 399 12.97 -14.62 5.19
CA ILE A 399 12.39 -13.35 5.66
C ILE A 399 13.44 -12.31 6.02
N GLN A 400 14.63 -12.76 6.39
CA GLN A 400 15.73 -11.89 6.76
C GLN A 400 16.11 -10.95 5.60
N ASP A 401 16.00 -11.40 4.36
CA ASP A 401 16.24 -10.57 3.16
C ASP A 401 15.40 -9.28 3.18
N ILE A 402 14.11 -9.38 3.58
CA ILE A 402 13.22 -8.20 3.71
C ILE A 402 13.59 -7.34 4.91
N LEU A 403 13.93 -7.95 6.04
CA LEU A 403 14.22 -7.21 7.28
C LEU A 403 15.52 -6.41 7.15
N GLU A 404 16.56 -7.01 6.59
CA GLU A 404 17.86 -6.36 6.36
C GLU A 404 17.76 -5.18 5.39
N ALA A 405 16.98 -5.33 4.32
CA ALA A 405 16.73 -4.23 3.39
C ALA A 405 16.04 -3.02 4.04
N ARG A 406 15.24 -3.25 5.09
CA ARG A 406 14.51 -2.20 5.81
C ARG A 406 15.33 -1.49 6.88
N GLU A 407 16.30 -2.16 7.47
CA GLU A 407 17.14 -1.59 8.51
C GLU A 407 18.03 -0.45 7.99
N GLY A 408 17.98 -0.24 6.68
CA GLY A 408 18.60 0.90 6.00
C GLY A 408 20.12 0.85 5.96
N PHE A 409 20.68 1.46 4.95
CA PHE A 409 22.13 1.52 4.73
C PHE A 409 22.90 2.15 5.91
N ASP A 410 22.24 2.97 6.75
CA ASP A 410 22.84 3.64 7.89
C ASP A 410 22.93 2.73 9.13
N ALA A 411 21.91 1.88 9.38
CA ALA A 411 21.98 0.88 10.44
C ALA A 411 22.92 -0.28 10.04
N LEU A 412 22.89 -0.70 8.77
CA LEU A 412 23.87 -1.64 8.23
C LEU A 412 25.30 -1.09 8.20
N GLN A 413 25.48 0.23 8.09
CA GLN A 413 26.81 0.83 8.29
C GLN A 413 27.23 0.87 9.75
N GLU A 414 26.32 1.07 10.69
CA GLU A 414 26.62 0.98 12.14
C GLU A 414 26.85 -0.46 12.57
N GLU A 415 26.09 -1.43 12.11
CA GLU A 415 26.34 -2.86 12.36
C GLU A 415 27.51 -3.41 11.54
N LYS A 416 27.70 -3.02 10.30
CA LYS A 416 28.94 -3.35 9.56
C LYS A 416 30.15 -2.67 10.15
N GLN A 417 30.05 -1.44 10.65
CA GLN A 417 31.16 -0.83 11.40
C GLN A 417 31.39 -1.49 12.74
N SER A 418 30.38 -2.00 13.44
CA SER A 418 30.54 -2.80 14.64
C SER A 418 30.95 -4.24 14.33
N HIS A 419 30.43 -4.87 13.27
CA HIS A 419 30.86 -6.18 12.80
C HIS A 419 32.15 -6.14 11.98
N ASP A 420 32.45 -5.10 11.22
CA ASP A 420 33.76 -4.88 10.62
C ASP A 420 34.80 -4.48 11.67
N HIS A 421 34.42 -3.91 12.82
CA HIS A 421 35.31 -3.80 13.98
C HIS A 421 35.48 -5.13 14.73
N GLU A 422 34.56 -6.09 14.63
CA GLU A 422 34.72 -7.45 15.16
C GLU A 422 35.20 -8.48 14.11
N GLN A 423 35.07 -8.20 12.84
CA GLN A 423 35.52 -9.03 11.71
C GLN A 423 36.39 -8.28 10.67
N SER A 424 36.83 -7.02 10.92
CA SER A 424 38.13 -6.66 10.38
C SER A 424 39.07 -7.69 10.94
N THR A 425 39.18 -8.73 10.19
CA THR A 425 39.83 -9.97 10.56
C THR A 425 41.17 -9.48 11.04
N ILE A 426 41.60 -9.92 12.21
CA ILE A 426 42.98 -9.85 12.67
C ILE A 426 43.96 -9.97 11.47
N LEU A 427 43.55 -10.62 10.40
CA LEU A 427 44.19 -10.70 9.09
C LEU A 427 44.35 -9.33 8.37
N ASP A 428 43.39 -8.42 8.47
CA ASP A 428 43.50 -7.09 7.81
C ASP A 428 44.40 -6.10 8.57
N THR A 429 44.71 -6.40 9.83
CA THR A 429 45.69 -5.65 10.63
C THR A 429 47.11 -6.23 10.55
N MET A 430 47.31 -7.38 9.89
CA MET A 430 48.59 -8.01 9.68
C MET A 430 49.38 -7.34 8.56
N SER A 431 50.69 -7.20 8.75
CA SER A 431 51.57 -6.89 7.61
C SER A 431 51.54 -8.07 6.61
N GLU A 432 51.87 -7.80 5.34
CA GLU A 432 51.96 -8.86 4.31
C GLU A 432 52.89 -10.01 4.77
N ALA A 433 53.95 -9.71 5.47
CA ALA A 433 54.88 -10.69 6.05
C ALA A 433 54.20 -11.54 7.16
N GLN A 434 53.41 -10.89 8.02
CA GLN A 434 52.64 -11.57 9.07
C GLN A 434 51.58 -12.49 8.51
N GLY A 435 50.83 -12.03 7.50
CA GLY A 435 49.83 -12.85 6.79
C GLY A 435 50.44 -14.12 6.18
N ARG A 436 51.57 -13.97 5.46
CA ARG A 436 52.28 -15.13 4.88
C ARG A 436 52.81 -16.09 5.95
N LEU A 437 53.35 -15.59 7.09
CA LEU A 437 53.74 -16.44 8.19
C LEU A 437 52.57 -17.17 8.81
N TRP A 438 51.47 -16.46 9.01
CA TRP A 438 50.23 -17.03 9.56
C TRP A 438 49.68 -18.17 8.70
N ASP A 439 49.70 -18.05 7.39
CA ASP A 439 49.24 -19.09 6.44
C ASP A 439 50.14 -20.32 6.50
N MET A 440 51.41 -20.12 6.72
CA MET A 440 52.38 -21.25 6.75
C MET A 440 52.40 -21.95 8.10
N MET A 441 51.89 -21.32 9.18
CA MET A 441 51.84 -21.97 10.50
C MET A 441 50.67 -22.96 10.59
N SER A 442 50.91 -24.08 11.26
CA SER A 442 49.90 -25.09 11.59
C SER A 442 49.29 -24.79 12.98
N PRO A 443 47.99 -25.02 13.22
CA PRO A 443 47.44 -24.98 14.59
C PRO A 443 47.75 -26.27 15.41
N ARG A 444 48.38 -27.28 14.80
CA ARG A 444 48.60 -28.58 15.43
C ARG A 444 50.07 -28.93 15.62
N THR A 445 50.95 -28.37 14.81
CA THR A 445 52.37 -28.67 14.79
C THR A 445 53.21 -27.40 14.91
N TYR A 446 54.27 -27.41 15.72
CA TYR A 446 55.25 -26.35 15.76
C TYR A 446 56.19 -26.45 14.55
N ARG A 447 56.58 -25.31 13.98
CA ARG A 447 57.59 -25.18 12.91
C ARG A 447 58.68 -24.24 13.37
N SER A 448 59.93 -24.53 13.00
CA SER A 448 61.06 -23.67 13.39
C SER A 448 61.02 -22.33 12.65
N ALA A 449 61.59 -21.28 13.24
CA ALA A 449 61.68 -19.97 12.64
C ALA A 449 62.50 -20.00 11.32
N GLU A 450 63.52 -20.88 11.24
CA GLU A 450 64.33 -21.10 10.04
C GLU A 450 63.49 -21.69 8.89
N GLU A 451 62.67 -22.68 9.22
CA GLU A 451 61.75 -23.30 8.23
C GLU A 451 60.77 -22.26 7.70
N LEU A 452 60.14 -21.49 8.57
CA LEU A 452 59.19 -20.45 8.20
C LEU A 452 59.87 -19.32 7.40
N ALA A 453 61.05 -18.89 7.76
CA ALA A 453 61.86 -17.90 7.07
C ALA A 453 62.19 -18.36 5.60
N GLY A 454 62.56 -19.63 5.48
CA GLY A 454 62.86 -20.21 4.17
C GLY A 454 61.65 -20.25 3.20
N HIS A 455 60.47 -20.50 3.76
CA HIS A 455 59.24 -20.53 2.95
C HIS A 455 58.77 -19.15 2.47
N ILE A 456 58.93 -18.10 3.27
CA ILE A 456 58.45 -16.74 2.94
C ILE A 456 59.55 -15.85 2.34
N GLY A 457 60.78 -16.31 2.29
CA GLY A 457 61.91 -15.59 1.69
C GLY A 457 62.41 -14.39 2.52
N LEU A 458 62.16 -14.37 3.81
CA LEU A 458 62.62 -13.31 4.71
C LEU A 458 63.90 -13.76 5.49
N PRO A 459 64.76 -12.80 5.87
CA PRO A 459 65.91 -13.11 6.79
C PRO A 459 65.36 -13.61 8.14
N LEU A 460 66.03 -14.60 8.73
CA LEU A 460 65.64 -15.21 9.99
C LEU A 460 65.33 -14.17 11.10
N ARG A 461 66.16 -13.11 11.19
CA ARG A 461 65.95 -12.01 12.18
C ARG A 461 64.67 -11.26 11.95
N GLY A 462 64.30 -11.00 10.68
CA GLY A 462 63.02 -10.35 10.34
C GLY A 462 61.82 -11.26 10.66
N THR A 463 61.93 -12.57 10.31
CA THR A 463 60.91 -13.57 10.63
C THR A 463 60.66 -13.69 12.12
N MET A 464 61.71 -13.66 12.97
CA MET A 464 61.58 -13.70 14.42
C MET A 464 60.87 -12.47 14.99
N VAL A 465 61.06 -11.26 14.40
CA VAL A 465 60.38 -10.05 14.82
C VAL A 465 58.87 -10.17 14.52
N GLU A 466 58.51 -10.59 13.30
CA GLU A 466 57.11 -10.74 12.90
C GLU A 466 56.39 -11.84 13.69
N LEU A 467 57.05 -12.97 13.96
CA LEU A 467 56.50 -14.03 14.80
C LEU A 467 56.29 -13.58 16.25
N SER A 468 57.21 -12.76 16.79
CA SER A 468 57.06 -12.19 18.13
C SER A 468 55.88 -11.19 18.21
N GLN A 469 55.65 -10.43 17.18
CA GLN A 469 54.48 -9.52 17.08
C GLN A 469 53.18 -10.31 16.98
N LEU A 470 53.11 -11.37 16.19
CA LEU A 470 51.95 -12.28 16.12
C LEU A 470 51.70 -12.92 17.51
N ALA A 471 52.72 -13.27 18.25
CA ALA A 471 52.56 -13.79 19.60
C ALA A 471 52.04 -12.74 20.60
N GLN A 472 52.51 -11.48 20.51
CA GLN A 472 52.01 -10.38 21.32
C GLN A 472 50.52 -10.07 21.01
N GLN A 473 50.08 -10.28 19.76
CA GLN A 473 48.69 -10.15 19.34
C GLN A 473 47.84 -11.38 19.71
N GLY A 474 48.42 -12.40 20.35
CA GLY A 474 47.71 -13.61 20.76
C GLY A 474 47.34 -14.55 19.58
N LEU A 475 48.03 -14.39 18.46
CA LEU A 475 47.75 -15.14 17.23
C LEU A 475 48.70 -16.34 17.04
N ALA A 476 49.88 -16.28 17.60
CA ALA A 476 50.89 -17.37 17.55
C ALA A 476 51.38 -17.69 18.96
N GLU A 477 51.86 -18.89 19.14
CA GLU A 477 52.57 -19.33 20.36
C GLU A 477 53.82 -20.10 20.02
N THR A 478 54.77 -20.12 20.97
CA THR A 478 56.03 -20.82 20.83
C THR A 478 56.29 -21.75 22.02
N ASP A 479 56.93 -22.89 21.77
CA ASP A 479 57.44 -23.81 22.77
C ASP A 479 58.95 -23.61 23.05
N GLY A 480 59.53 -22.54 22.49
CA GLY A 480 60.94 -22.23 22.57
C GLY A 480 61.79 -22.84 21.44
N PHE A 481 61.25 -23.79 20.68
CA PHE A 481 61.91 -24.44 19.52
C PHE A 481 61.18 -24.20 18.22
N GLY A 482 59.86 -23.92 18.26
CA GLY A 482 59.04 -23.66 17.09
C GLY A 482 57.87 -22.75 17.39
N TRP A 483 57.13 -22.42 16.34
CA TRP A 483 55.96 -21.52 16.35
C TRP A 483 54.77 -22.24 15.75
N ARG A 484 53.55 -22.01 16.35
CA ARG A 484 52.29 -22.48 15.80
C ARG A 484 51.23 -21.40 15.95
N LYS A 485 50.17 -21.43 15.08
CA LYS A 485 49.04 -20.52 15.22
C LYS A 485 48.07 -20.99 16.32
N ILE A 486 47.53 -20.03 17.09
CA ILE A 486 46.51 -20.27 18.10
C ILE A 486 45.17 -20.43 17.40
N ARG A 487 44.43 -21.50 17.68
CA ARG A 487 43.08 -21.71 17.20
C ARG A 487 42.14 -20.81 18.01
N GLN A 488 41.59 -19.78 17.42
CA GLN A 488 40.50 -19.05 18.08
C GLN A 488 39.35 -20.03 18.33
N ALA A 489 39.05 -20.28 19.61
CA ALA A 489 37.79 -20.93 19.97
C ALA A 489 36.68 -19.95 19.64
N ALA A 490 35.70 -20.39 18.83
CA ALA A 490 34.46 -19.66 18.66
C ALA A 490 33.93 -19.32 20.06
N ARG A 491 33.96 -18.03 20.42
CA ARG A 491 33.30 -17.58 21.64
C ARG A 491 31.81 -17.79 21.41
N SER A 492 31.27 -18.82 22.03
CA SER A 492 29.85 -19.01 22.21
C SER A 492 29.29 -17.75 22.84
N ALA A 493 28.42 -17.03 22.11
CA ALA A 493 27.58 -16.02 22.69
C ALA A 493 26.73 -16.69 23.78
N SER A 494 26.90 -16.22 25.00
CA SER A 494 25.96 -16.42 26.10
C SER A 494 24.99 -15.27 26.16
#